data_39555de5ace0627cefa470e5b2ba4a93
#
_entry.id   39555de5ace0627cefa470e5b2ba4a93
#
_cell.length_a   1.000
_cell.length_b   1.000
_cell.length_c   1.000
_cell.angle_alpha   90.00
_cell.angle_beta   90.00
_cell.angle_gamma   90.00
#
_symmetry.space_group_name_H-M   'P 1'
#
loop_
_entity.id
_entity.type
_entity.pdbx_description
1 polymer ?
#
loop_
_entity_poly.entity_id
_entity_poly.type
_entity_poly.pdbx_seq_one_letter_code
_entity_poly.pdbx_strand_id
1 'polypeptide(L)'
;SDEMLLMLDYGIFYEFIPMDKFNRNNLQAIPLEEVELGKNYAVVISTNGGLWRYLIGDTVKFTSLSPHRIQISGRTKHYINAFGEELMIDNVETALKKACDATEAHVLDYTGAPVFMSEGKSGAHEWLIEFAKHPNNFEAFSKIFDDTLKSINSDYEAKRYLNMTLNPPIIHMAKEKLFYQWMESRGKLGGQNKVPRLSNDREYIDPLLELNK
;
A
#
# COMPACT_ATOMS: atom_id res chain seq x y z
N SER A 1 11.91 -8.82 16.58
CA SER A 1 11.59 -9.00 15.14
C SER A 1 10.08 -9.07 15.01
N ASP A 2 9.53 -8.44 13.98
CA ASP A 2 8.09 -8.42 13.73
C ASP A 2 7.59 -9.68 13.00
N GLU A 3 8.34 -10.76 13.13
CA GLU A 3 8.06 -12.06 12.51
C GLU A 3 7.20 -12.93 13.41
N MET A 4 6.20 -13.57 12.81
CA MET A 4 5.30 -14.52 13.47
C MET A 4 5.53 -15.93 12.92
N LEU A 5 5.47 -16.92 13.82
CA LEU A 5 5.42 -18.32 13.41
C LEU A 5 4.03 -18.61 12.84
N LEU A 6 3.97 -19.20 11.65
CA LEU A 6 2.72 -19.70 11.09
C LEU A 6 2.35 -21.02 11.77
N MET A 7 1.26 -21.00 12.55
CA MET A 7 0.81 -22.16 13.34
C MET A 7 -0.02 -23.09 12.46
N LEU A 8 0.55 -24.25 12.10
CA LEU A 8 -0.06 -25.20 11.16
C LEU A 8 -0.89 -26.30 11.84
N ASP A 9 -0.81 -26.42 13.17
CA ASP A 9 -1.41 -27.48 13.98
C ASP A 9 -2.70 -27.06 14.71
N TYR A 10 -3.23 -25.86 14.42
CA TYR A 10 -4.44 -25.33 15.08
C TYR A 10 -5.74 -25.62 14.29
N GLY A 11 -5.72 -26.54 13.35
CA GLY A 11 -6.91 -26.90 12.56
C GLY A 11 -7.32 -25.79 11.58
N ILE A 12 -6.37 -24.97 11.16
CA ILE A 12 -6.53 -23.97 10.12
C ILE A 12 -5.79 -24.43 8.87
N PHE A 13 -6.50 -24.49 7.75
CA PHE A 13 -5.91 -24.70 6.43
C PHE A 13 -5.63 -23.37 5.79
N TYR A 14 -4.37 -23.14 5.39
CA TYR A 14 -3.91 -21.90 4.78
C TYR A 14 -3.70 -22.07 3.28
N GLU A 15 -4.20 -21.11 2.53
CA GLU A 15 -3.89 -20.89 1.12
C GLU A 15 -3.40 -19.46 0.92
N PHE A 16 -2.65 -19.22 -0.14
CA PHE A 16 -1.98 -17.94 -0.39
C PHE A 16 -2.23 -17.48 -1.82
N ILE A 17 -2.64 -16.23 -2.01
CA ILE A 17 -2.82 -15.65 -3.34
C ILE A 17 -1.66 -14.70 -3.59
N PRO A 18 -0.78 -14.98 -4.59
CA PRO A 18 0.29 -14.07 -4.97
C PRO A 18 -0.28 -12.69 -5.32
N MET A 19 0.28 -11.60 -4.76
CA MET A 19 -0.26 -10.26 -4.96
C MET A 19 -0.06 -9.73 -6.37
N ASP A 20 0.97 -10.19 -7.09
CA ASP A 20 1.19 -9.93 -8.52
C ASP A 20 0.06 -10.48 -9.42
N LYS A 21 -0.64 -11.52 -8.95
CA LYS A 21 -1.77 -12.16 -9.63
C LYS A 21 -3.11 -11.90 -8.95
N PHE A 22 -3.14 -11.00 -7.96
CA PHE A 22 -4.34 -10.75 -7.18
C PHE A 22 -5.42 -10.07 -8.03
N ASN A 23 -6.49 -10.79 -8.31
CA ASN A 23 -7.68 -10.29 -8.99
C ASN A 23 -8.92 -10.70 -8.19
N ARG A 24 -9.68 -9.73 -7.68
CA ARG A 24 -10.89 -9.98 -6.86
C ARG A 24 -11.95 -10.81 -7.56
N ASN A 25 -12.01 -10.75 -8.89
CA ASN A 25 -12.99 -11.49 -9.67
C ASN A 25 -12.51 -12.93 -10.00
N ASN A 26 -11.23 -13.22 -9.78
CA ASN A 26 -10.65 -14.54 -10.05
C ASN A 26 -9.48 -14.80 -9.09
N LEU A 27 -9.80 -15.24 -7.87
CA LEU A 27 -8.82 -15.50 -6.82
C LEU A 27 -8.19 -16.88 -7.04
N GLN A 28 -6.96 -16.95 -7.49
CA GLN A 28 -6.16 -18.15 -7.64
C GLN A 28 -5.22 -18.29 -6.45
N ALA A 29 -5.57 -19.14 -5.50
CA ALA A 29 -4.74 -19.43 -4.36
C ALA A 29 -3.84 -20.64 -4.62
N ILE A 30 -2.64 -20.59 -4.05
CA ILE A 30 -1.66 -21.68 -4.04
C ILE A 30 -1.56 -22.26 -2.62
N PRO A 31 -1.17 -23.53 -2.47
CA PRO A 31 -0.92 -24.12 -1.15
C PRO A 31 0.40 -23.61 -0.54
N LEU A 32 0.61 -23.95 0.74
CA LEU A 32 1.78 -23.51 1.51
C LEU A 32 3.12 -23.97 0.91
N GLU A 33 3.14 -25.11 0.26
CA GLU A 33 4.33 -25.72 -0.34
C GLU A 33 4.86 -24.95 -1.56
N GLU A 34 4.02 -24.10 -2.16
CA GLU A 34 4.35 -23.32 -3.36
C GLU A 34 4.73 -21.86 -3.06
N VAL A 35 4.76 -21.45 -1.78
CA VAL A 35 5.13 -20.09 -1.43
C VAL A 35 6.63 -19.84 -1.55
N GLU A 36 7.01 -18.63 -1.86
CA GLU A 36 8.40 -18.21 -2.04
C GLU A 36 8.79 -17.13 -1.01
N LEU A 37 10.07 -17.11 -0.62
CA LEU A 37 10.58 -16.09 0.30
C LEU A 37 10.47 -14.68 -0.31
N GLY A 38 10.08 -13.72 0.52
CA GLY A 38 10.06 -12.30 0.17
C GLY A 38 8.90 -11.86 -0.74
N LYS A 39 8.14 -12.79 -1.34
CA LYS A 39 6.95 -12.46 -2.11
C LYS A 39 5.77 -12.10 -1.20
N ASN A 40 4.90 -11.23 -1.71
CA ASN A 40 3.67 -10.83 -1.02
C ASN A 40 2.51 -11.77 -1.37
N TYR A 41 1.76 -12.18 -0.36
CA TYR A 41 0.60 -13.04 -0.51
C TYR A 41 -0.59 -12.52 0.29
N ALA A 42 -1.79 -12.55 -0.29
CA ALA A 42 -3.03 -12.43 0.48
C ALA A 42 -3.34 -13.77 1.15
N VAL A 43 -3.73 -13.73 2.42
CA VAL A 43 -3.99 -14.94 3.21
C VAL A 43 -5.45 -15.35 3.08
N VAL A 44 -5.65 -16.61 2.72
CA VAL A 44 -6.95 -17.29 2.68
C VAL A 44 -6.95 -18.43 3.69
N ILE A 45 -8.01 -18.54 4.49
CA ILE A 45 -8.11 -19.58 5.51
C ILE A 45 -9.39 -20.42 5.35
N SER A 46 -9.27 -21.70 5.67
CA SER A 46 -10.40 -22.56 5.96
C SER A 46 -10.26 -23.11 7.37
N THR A 47 -11.34 -23.09 8.15
CA THR A 47 -11.31 -23.46 9.57
C THR A 47 -12.39 -24.47 9.91
N ASN A 48 -12.18 -25.28 10.93
CA ASN A 48 -13.19 -26.16 11.51
C ASN A 48 -14.38 -25.42 12.14
N GLY A 49 -14.24 -24.10 12.39
CA GLY A 49 -15.32 -23.22 12.84
C GLY A 49 -16.29 -22.77 11.74
N GLY A 50 -16.13 -23.24 10.51
CA GLY A 50 -17.08 -23.00 9.39
C GLY A 50 -16.67 -21.91 8.41
N LEU A 51 -15.48 -21.32 8.51
CA LEU A 51 -14.94 -20.47 7.46
C LEU A 51 -14.38 -21.35 6.33
N TRP A 52 -14.83 -21.11 5.11
CA TRP A 52 -14.34 -21.80 3.92
C TRP A 52 -13.74 -20.81 2.94
N ARG A 53 -12.44 -20.99 2.66
CA ARG A 53 -11.64 -20.16 1.75
C ARG A 53 -11.89 -18.64 1.99
N TYR A 54 -11.87 -18.28 3.25
CA TYR A 54 -12.13 -16.92 3.69
C TYR A 54 -10.89 -16.03 3.48
N LEU A 55 -11.02 -15.00 2.65
CA LEU A 55 -9.99 -14.00 2.45
C LEU A 55 -9.95 -13.06 3.65
N ILE A 56 -8.92 -13.17 4.50
CA ILE A 56 -8.75 -12.36 5.72
C ILE A 56 -8.64 -10.87 5.39
N GLY A 57 -8.01 -10.56 4.25
CA GLY A 57 -7.78 -9.19 3.81
C GLY A 57 -6.41 -8.63 4.20
N ASP A 58 -5.62 -9.36 4.97
CA ASP A 58 -4.23 -9.02 5.25
C ASP A 58 -3.29 -9.69 4.23
N THR A 59 -2.16 -9.04 3.97
CA THR A 59 -1.09 -9.57 3.15
C THR A 59 0.14 -9.85 3.98
N VAL A 60 0.88 -10.90 3.62
CA VAL A 60 2.06 -11.36 4.32
C VAL A 60 3.22 -11.64 3.36
N LYS A 61 4.44 -11.55 3.89
CA LYS A 61 5.67 -12.07 3.27
C LYS A 61 6.21 -13.21 4.10
N PHE A 62 6.70 -14.25 3.43
CA PHE A 62 7.45 -15.30 4.12
C PHE A 62 8.89 -14.86 4.34
N THR A 63 9.33 -14.91 5.60
CA THR A 63 10.71 -14.61 6.02
C THR A 63 11.51 -15.89 6.27
N SER A 64 10.82 -17.03 6.44
CA SER A 64 11.40 -18.38 6.54
C SER A 64 10.40 -19.42 6.03
N LEU A 65 10.90 -20.47 5.40
CA LEU A 65 10.10 -21.64 4.96
C LEU A 65 10.29 -22.88 5.86
N SER A 66 11.24 -22.85 6.80
CA SER A 66 11.46 -23.94 7.75
C SER A 66 12.05 -23.43 9.07
N PRO A 67 11.26 -23.26 10.13
CA PRO A 67 9.79 -23.25 10.14
C PRO A 67 9.22 -22.09 9.33
N HIS A 68 7.97 -22.20 8.89
CA HIS A 68 7.30 -21.13 8.18
C HIS A 68 7.09 -19.92 9.09
N ARG A 69 7.72 -18.80 8.74
CA ARG A 69 7.57 -17.51 9.41
C ARG A 69 7.07 -16.48 8.44
N ILE A 70 6.16 -15.65 8.92
CA ILE A 70 5.52 -14.60 8.13
C ILE A 70 5.68 -13.24 8.81
N GLN A 71 5.68 -12.20 8.02
CA GLN A 71 5.55 -10.81 8.42
C GLN A 71 4.35 -10.20 7.73
N ILE A 72 3.51 -9.44 8.45
CA ILE A 72 2.41 -8.69 7.83
C ILE A 72 3.04 -7.59 6.95
N SER A 73 2.66 -7.56 5.68
CA SER A 73 3.14 -6.57 4.70
C SER A 73 2.10 -5.52 4.33
N GLY A 74 0.83 -5.72 4.71
CA GLY A 74 -0.24 -4.77 4.44
C GLY A 74 -1.62 -5.42 4.34
N ARG A 75 -2.46 -4.88 3.46
CA ARG A 75 -3.83 -5.34 3.23
C ARG A 75 -4.17 -5.41 1.75
N THR A 76 -5.05 -6.36 1.38
CA THR A 76 -5.55 -6.54 0.00
C THR A 76 -6.35 -5.37 -0.54
N LYS A 77 -6.68 -4.38 0.30
CA LYS A 77 -7.37 -3.13 -0.08
C LYS A 77 -6.44 -1.90 -0.07
N HIS A 78 -5.22 -2.05 0.47
CA HIS A 78 -4.30 -0.93 0.71
C HIS A 78 -2.96 -1.19 0.00
N TYR A 79 -3.00 -1.23 -1.32
CA TYR A 79 -1.84 -1.33 -2.20
C TYR A 79 -2.15 -0.64 -3.52
N ILE A 80 -1.12 -0.27 -4.27
CA ILE A 80 -1.24 0.23 -5.65
C ILE A 80 -0.47 -0.74 -6.55
N ASN A 81 -1.15 -1.25 -7.58
CA ASN A 81 -0.57 -2.14 -8.58
C ASN A 81 -1.16 -1.87 -9.98
N ALA A 82 -1.40 -0.60 -10.28
CA ALA A 82 -2.03 -0.18 -11.53
C ALA A 82 -1.13 -0.41 -12.75
N PHE A 83 0.19 -0.51 -12.55
CA PHE A 83 1.20 -0.67 -13.58
C PHE A 83 2.07 -1.92 -13.35
N GLY A 84 1.77 -2.76 -12.36
CA GLY A 84 2.56 -3.92 -11.96
C GLY A 84 3.71 -3.58 -11.01
N GLU A 85 3.56 -2.54 -10.17
CA GLU A 85 4.57 -2.04 -9.23
C GLU A 85 4.44 -2.60 -7.81
N GLU A 86 3.37 -3.31 -7.50
CA GLU A 86 3.07 -3.88 -6.16
C GLU A 86 3.46 -2.97 -4.98
N LEU A 87 3.05 -1.71 -5.04
CA LEU A 87 3.37 -0.76 -3.99
C LEU A 87 2.51 -1.00 -2.75
N MET A 88 3.12 -1.60 -1.74
CA MET A 88 2.47 -1.94 -0.46
C MET A 88 2.61 -0.78 0.54
N ILE A 89 1.74 -0.79 1.56
CA ILE A 89 1.70 0.26 2.58
C ILE A 89 3.02 0.37 3.37
N ASP A 90 3.70 -0.74 3.63
CA ASP A 90 4.99 -0.75 4.35
C ASP A 90 6.12 -0.07 3.53
N ASN A 91 6.07 -0.16 2.20
CA ASN A 91 6.97 0.58 1.33
C ASN A 91 6.77 2.09 1.50
N VAL A 92 5.51 2.52 1.45
CA VAL A 92 5.14 3.94 1.57
C VAL A 92 5.47 4.50 2.95
N GLU A 93 5.15 3.77 4.03
CA GLU A 93 5.48 4.17 5.40
C GLU A 93 7.00 4.32 5.60
N THR A 94 7.78 3.41 5.03
CA THR A 94 9.25 3.48 5.07
C THR A 94 9.77 4.70 4.32
N ALA A 95 9.22 4.97 3.13
CA ALA A 95 9.62 6.12 2.32
C ALA A 95 9.22 7.46 2.97
N LEU A 96 7.98 7.54 3.50
CA LEU A 96 7.53 8.72 4.24
C LEU A 96 8.40 8.98 5.47
N LYS A 97 8.72 7.95 6.25
CA LYS A 97 9.58 8.09 7.42
C LYS A 97 10.94 8.67 7.05
N LYS A 98 11.62 8.13 6.03
CA LYS A 98 12.92 8.64 5.59
C LYS A 98 12.84 10.09 5.08
N ALA A 99 11.79 10.42 4.31
CA ALA A 99 11.59 11.78 3.83
C ALA A 99 11.31 12.75 4.97
N CYS A 100 10.49 12.36 5.95
CA CYS A 100 10.22 13.14 7.16
C CYS A 100 11.48 13.37 8.00
N ASP A 101 12.24 12.31 8.27
CA ASP A 101 13.47 12.39 9.09
C ASP A 101 14.49 13.36 8.45
N ALA A 102 14.63 13.31 7.12
CA ALA A 102 15.58 14.14 6.38
C ALA A 102 15.14 15.61 6.22
N THR A 103 13.83 15.89 6.28
CA THR A 103 13.27 17.23 6.05
C THR A 103 12.57 17.83 7.26
N GLU A 104 12.72 17.18 8.42
CA GLU A 104 12.09 17.56 9.70
C GLU A 104 10.55 17.69 9.60
N ALA A 105 9.93 16.96 8.68
CA ALA A 105 8.49 16.97 8.51
C ALA A 105 7.79 16.00 9.48
N HIS A 106 6.49 16.21 9.67
CA HIS A 106 5.63 15.29 10.39
C HIS A 106 4.31 15.11 9.64
N VAL A 107 4.06 13.93 9.14
CA VAL A 107 2.83 13.56 8.43
C VAL A 107 1.75 13.12 9.43
N LEU A 108 0.53 13.65 9.29
CA LEU A 108 -0.64 13.25 10.06
C LEU A 108 -1.42 12.14 9.36
N ASP A 109 -1.75 12.36 8.10
CA ASP A 109 -2.49 11.40 7.29
C ASP A 109 -2.15 11.57 5.81
N TYR A 110 -2.45 10.56 5.00
CA TYR A 110 -2.20 10.60 3.56
C TYR A 110 -3.09 9.60 2.81
N THR A 111 -3.24 9.85 1.52
CA THR A 111 -3.79 8.87 0.56
C THR A 111 -3.03 8.95 -0.75
N GLY A 112 -2.92 7.83 -1.43
CA GLY A 112 -2.28 7.72 -2.74
C GLY A 112 -3.10 6.88 -3.70
N ALA A 113 -3.11 7.28 -4.97
CA ALA A 113 -3.80 6.58 -6.04
C ALA A 113 -3.06 6.74 -7.38
N PRO A 114 -3.30 5.85 -8.37
CA PRO A 114 -2.69 5.99 -9.68
C PRO A 114 -3.28 7.16 -10.49
N VAL A 115 -2.43 7.83 -11.24
CA VAL A 115 -2.80 8.60 -12.42
C VAL A 115 -2.59 7.68 -13.62
N PHE A 116 -3.66 7.24 -14.23
CA PHE A 116 -3.59 6.27 -15.33
C PHE A 116 -2.93 6.87 -16.57
N MET A 117 -2.28 6.00 -17.34
CA MET A 117 -1.73 6.39 -18.64
C MET A 117 -2.82 6.90 -19.58
N SER A 118 -2.51 7.91 -20.33
CA SER A 118 -3.33 8.41 -21.43
C SER A 118 -2.49 8.56 -22.70
N GLU A 119 -3.11 8.82 -23.84
CA GLU A 119 -2.40 8.95 -25.11
C GLU A 119 -1.19 9.89 -24.99
N GLY A 120 0.01 9.33 -25.19
CA GLY A 120 1.28 10.04 -25.14
C GLY A 120 1.77 10.46 -23.75
N LYS A 121 1.14 10.00 -22.66
CA LYS A 121 1.55 10.32 -21.28
C LYS A 121 1.73 9.06 -20.44
N SER A 122 2.89 8.94 -19.80
CA SER A 122 3.15 7.91 -18.79
C SER A 122 2.27 8.10 -17.56
N GLY A 123 2.02 7.01 -16.81
CA GLY A 123 1.34 7.07 -15.54
C GLY A 123 2.12 7.79 -14.45
N ALA A 124 1.50 7.96 -13.31
CA ALA A 124 2.15 8.44 -12.08
C ALA A 124 1.40 7.91 -10.86
N HIS A 125 2.00 8.04 -9.68
CA HIS A 125 1.24 8.00 -8.43
C HIS A 125 1.00 9.42 -7.93
N GLU A 126 -0.24 9.71 -7.58
CA GLU A 126 -0.65 11.00 -7.01
C GLU A 126 -0.95 10.82 -5.53
N TRP A 127 -0.41 11.71 -4.74
CA TRP A 127 -0.43 11.68 -3.29
C TRP A 127 -1.01 12.96 -2.74
N LEU A 128 -1.86 12.82 -1.74
CA LEU A 128 -2.34 13.93 -0.92
C LEU A 128 -1.92 13.67 0.51
N ILE A 129 -1.10 14.58 1.08
CA ILE A 129 -0.45 14.39 2.38
C ILE A 129 -0.79 15.57 3.30
N GLU A 130 -1.35 15.28 4.46
CA GLU A 130 -1.60 16.24 5.53
C GLU A 130 -0.41 16.25 6.51
N PHE A 131 0.16 17.41 6.74
CA PHE A 131 1.31 17.59 7.59
C PHE A 131 0.93 18.28 8.91
N ALA A 132 1.40 17.77 10.04
CA ALA A 132 1.44 18.50 11.30
C ALA A 132 2.60 19.51 11.32
N LYS A 133 3.73 19.15 10.68
CA LYS A 133 4.87 20.03 10.45
C LYS A 133 5.30 19.84 8.99
N HIS A 134 5.25 20.91 8.22
CA HIS A 134 5.67 20.89 6.82
C HIS A 134 7.17 20.61 6.68
N PRO A 135 7.61 19.96 5.59
CA PRO A 135 9.02 19.78 5.31
C PRO A 135 9.72 21.15 5.13
N ASN A 136 10.94 21.26 5.65
CA ASN A 136 11.77 22.44 5.45
C ASN A 136 12.21 22.62 3.98
N ASN A 137 12.17 21.53 3.19
CA ASN A 137 12.38 21.54 1.74
C ASN A 137 11.47 20.48 1.09
N PHE A 138 10.42 20.95 0.41
CA PHE A 138 9.43 20.05 -0.21
C PHE A 138 9.98 19.27 -1.42
N GLU A 139 10.88 19.87 -2.20
CA GLU A 139 11.51 19.17 -3.33
C GLU A 139 12.40 18.05 -2.83
N ALA A 140 13.17 18.31 -1.76
CA ALA A 140 13.99 17.27 -1.12
C ALA A 140 13.10 16.15 -0.55
N PHE A 141 11.98 16.49 0.10
CA PHE A 141 11.00 15.50 0.59
C PHE A 141 10.51 14.60 -0.55
N SER A 142 10.03 15.19 -1.64
CA SER A 142 9.50 14.46 -2.80
C SER A 142 10.57 13.55 -3.43
N LYS A 143 11.79 14.06 -3.56
CA LYS A 143 12.91 13.29 -4.10
C LYS A 143 13.30 12.11 -3.22
N ILE A 144 13.42 12.31 -1.90
CA ILE A 144 13.79 11.26 -0.94
C ILE A 144 12.69 10.20 -0.89
N PHE A 145 11.43 10.60 -0.95
CA PHE A 145 10.29 9.70 -1.01
C PHE A 145 10.37 8.78 -2.25
N ASP A 146 10.52 9.32 -3.45
CA ASP A 146 10.66 8.56 -4.70
C ASP A 146 11.91 7.66 -4.70
N ASP A 147 13.06 8.20 -4.32
CA ASP A 147 14.32 7.46 -4.28
C ASP A 147 14.28 6.30 -3.27
N THR A 148 13.60 6.50 -2.15
CA THR A 148 13.41 5.42 -1.17
C THR A 148 12.51 4.34 -1.72
N LEU A 149 11.36 4.68 -2.33
CA LEU A 149 10.48 3.70 -2.97
C LEU A 149 11.23 2.87 -4.01
N LYS A 150 12.03 3.49 -4.88
CA LYS A 150 12.87 2.78 -5.84
C LYS A 150 13.86 1.83 -5.16
N SER A 151 14.46 2.24 -4.04
CA SER A 151 15.48 1.44 -3.35
C SER A 151 14.93 0.21 -2.64
N ILE A 152 13.64 0.17 -2.30
CA ILE A 152 13.02 -0.90 -1.49
C ILE A 152 11.97 -1.72 -2.24
N ASN A 153 11.62 -1.31 -3.46
CA ASN A 153 10.66 -2.00 -4.32
C ASN A 153 11.18 -2.04 -5.75
N SER A 154 11.69 -3.22 -6.16
CA SER A 154 12.29 -3.45 -7.47
C SER A 154 11.31 -3.26 -8.64
N ASP A 155 10.03 -3.59 -8.43
CA ASP A 155 9.01 -3.45 -9.46
C ASP A 155 8.68 -1.97 -9.68
N TYR A 156 8.60 -1.19 -8.59
CA TYR A 156 8.49 0.26 -8.68
C TYR A 156 9.71 0.87 -9.37
N GLU A 157 10.93 0.47 -9.01
CA GLU A 157 12.16 0.94 -9.66
C GLU A 157 12.13 0.66 -11.17
N ALA A 158 11.77 -0.57 -11.57
CA ALA A 158 11.67 -0.94 -12.98
C ALA A 158 10.64 -0.09 -13.75
N LYS A 159 9.49 0.23 -13.14
CA LYS A 159 8.48 1.10 -13.77
C LYS A 159 8.90 2.58 -13.83
N ARG A 160 9.75 3.01 -12.89
CA ARG A 160 10.34 4.37 -12.85
C ARG A 160 11.53 4.54 -13.81
N TYR A 161 12.04 3.44 -14.38
CA TYR A 161 13.19 3.48 -15.29
C TYR A 161 12.93 4.40 -16.48
N LEU A 162 13.76 5.44 -16.62
CA LEU A 162 13.67 6.50 -17.65
C LEU A 162 12.28 7.17 -17.76
N ASN A 163 11.43 7.08 -16.76
CA ASN A 163 10.03 7.57 -16.76
C ASN A 163 9.17 7.00 -17.91
N MET A 164 9.52 5.82 -18.40
CA MET A 164 8.79 5.23 -19.54
C MET A 164 7.39 4.77 -19.17
N THR A 165 7.22 4.19 -17.99
CA THR A 165 5.92 3.71 -17.49
C THR A 165 5.36 4.65 -16.43
N LEU A 166 6.19 5.01 -15.43
CA LEU A 166 5.81 5.90 -14.33
C LEU A 166 6.68 7.16 -14.31
N ASN A 167 6.03 8.30 -14.25
CA ASN A 167 6.64 9.58 -13.92
C ASN A 167 6.97 9.67 -12.42
N PRO A 168 7.76 10.68 -11.97
CA PRO A 168 7.90 11.01 -10.57
C PRO A 168 6.54 11.16 -9.85
N PRO A 169 6.47 10.84 -8.55
CA PRO A 169 5.23 11.00 -7.79
C PRO A 169 4.77 12.46 -7.78
N ILE A 170 3.48 12.66 -7.96
CA ILE A 170 2.82 13.96 -7.82
C ILE A 170 2.37 14.06 -6.37
N ILE A 171 2.91 15.01 -5.61
CA ILE A 171 2.59 15.15 -4.20
C ILE A 171 1.92 16.50 -3.96
N HIS A 172 0.72 16.48 -3.36
CA HIS A 172 -0.03 17.64 -2.93
C HIS A 172 -0.01 17.74 -1.40
N MET A 173 0.18 18.94 -0.90
CA MET A 173 -0.02 19.23 0.53
C MET A 173 -1.50 19.44 0.78
N ALA A 174 -2.06 18.69 1.72
CA ALA A 174 -3.43 18.84 2.14
C ALA A 174 -3.59 20.04 3.09
N LYS A 175 -4.74 20.71 3.02
CA LYS A 175 -5.15 21.70 4.01
C LYS A 175 -5.30 21.04 5.39
N GLU A 176 -5.13 21.83 6.43
CA GLU A 176 -5.31 21.35 7.81
C GLU A 176 -6.71 20.73 8.02
N LYS A 177 -6.76 19.55 8.61
CA LYS A 177 -7.99 18.79 8.90
C LYS A 177 -8.80 18.37 7.66
N LEU A 178 -8.18 18.33 6.47
CA LEU A 178 -8.87 17.98 5.25
C LEU A 178 -9.49 16.57 5.33
N PHE A 179 -8.72 15.58 5.79
CA PHE A 179 -9.20 14.21 5.93
C PHE A 179 -10.33 14.10 6.97
N TYR A 180 -10.23 14.85 8.06
CA TYR A 180 -11.28 14.93 9.08
C TYR A 180 -12.58 15.51 8.50
N GLN A 181 -12.52 16.66 7.82
CA GLN A 181 -13.67 17.32 7.20
C GLN A 181 -14.36 16.44 6.17
N TRP A 182 -13.56 15.73 5.36
CA TRP A 182 -14.10 14.81 4.37
C TRP A 182 -14.83 13.63 5.01
N MET A 183 -14.29 13.04 6.09
CA MET A 183 -14.95 11.97 6.84
C MET A 183 -16.22 12.48 7.53
N GLU A 184 -16.20 13.69 8.08
CA GLU A 184 -17.36 14.34 8.69
C GLU A 184 -18.50 14.53 7.69
N SER A 185 -18.20 15.05 6.50
CA SER A 185 -19.18 15.26 5.42
C SER A 185 -19.88 13.96 4.97
N ARG A 186 -19.23 12.82 5.18
CA ARG A 186 -19.79 11.48 4.87
C ARG A 186 -20.48 10.80 6.06
N GLY A 187 -20.57 11.45 7.21
CA GLY A 187 -21.15 10.88 8.44
C GLY A 187 -20.33 9.68 8.98
N LYS A 188 -19.03 9.62 8.67
CA LYS A 188 -18.13 8.51 9.04
C LYS A 188 -17.10 8.92 10.09
N LEU A 189 -17.39 9.93 10.89
CA LEU A 189 -16.54 10.30 12.02
C LEU A 189 -16.64 9.26 13.14
N GLY A 190 -15.48 8.90 13.68
CA GLY A 190 -15.36 7.97 14.81
C GLY A 190 -15.29 6.50 14.41
N GLY A 191 -15.00 5.65 15.39
CA GLY A 191 -14.76 4.24 15.17
C GLY A 191 -13.46 3.96 14.41
N GLN A 192 -13.45 2.90 13.63
CA GLN A 192 -12.28 2.48 12.83
C GLN A 192 -12.32 3.00 11.38
N ASN A 193 -13.17 3.98 11.09
CA ASN A 193 -13.28 4.54 9.75
C ASN A 193 -12.09 5.47 9.47
N LYS A 194 -11.35 5.19 8.41
CA LYS A 194 -10.25 6.02 7.89
C LYS A 194 -10.29 6.03 6.38
N VAL A 195 -9.77 7.08 5.77
CA VAL A 195 -9.50 7.11 4.34
C VAL A 195 -8.49 6.01 4.02
N PRO A 196 -8.71 5.17 2.99
CA PRO A 196 -7.69 4.23 2.55
C PRO A 196 -6.40 4.96 2.18
N ARG A 197 -5.28 4.53 2.76
CA ARG A 197 -3.97 5.13 2.48
C ARG A 197 -3.48 4.87 1.07
N LEU A 198 -3.88 3.73 0.48
CA LEU A 198 -3.58 3.36 -0.89
C LEU A 198 -4.85 2.83 -1.56
N SER A 199 -5.08 3.21 -2.81
CA SER A 199 -6.15 2.67 -3.65
C SER A 199 -5.66 2.43 -5.08
N ASN A 200 -6.18 1.40 -5.74
CA ASN A 200 -5.96 1.16 -7.18
C ASN A 200 -6.91 1.96 -8.08
N ASP A 201 -7.82 2.70 -7.49
CA ASP A 201 -8.74 3.62 -8.15
C ASP A 201 -8.64 5.02 -7.54
N ARG A 202 -9.38 5.95 -8.09
CA ARG A 202 -9.36 7.36 -7.68
C ARG A 202 -10.58 7.78 -6.85
N GLU A 203 -11.38 6.82 -6.37
CA GLU A 203 -12.63 7.08 -5.63
C GLU A 203 -12.43 7.98 -4.40
N TYR A 204 -11.27 7.86 -3.74
CA TYR A 204 -10.97 8.62 -2.52
C TYR A 204 -10.18 9.90 -2.80
N ILE A 205 -9.16 9.83 -3.67
CA ILE A 205 -8.26 10.96 -3.88
C ILE A 205 -8.92 12.11 -4.65
N ASP A 206 -9.75 11.82 -5.67
CA ASP A 206 -10.37 12.87 -6.49
C ASP A 206 -11.29 13.79 -5.69
N PRO A 207 -12.24 13.30 -4.85
CA PRO A 207 -13.04 14.17 -4.01
C PRO A 207 -12.23 14.96 -2.97
N LEU A 208 -11.13 14.38 -2.47
CA LEU A 208 -10.24 15.05 -1.54
C LEU A 208 -9.44 16.17 -2.22
N LEU A 209 -8.94 15.94 -3.44
CA LEU A 209 -8.28 16.96 -4.24
C LEU A 209 -9.22 18.13 -4.58
N GLU A 210 -10.50 17.83 -4.88
CA GLU A 210 -11.51 18.88 -5.10
C GLU A 210 -11.73 19.73 -3.82
N LEU A 211 -11.82 19.09 -2.66
CA LEU A 211 -11.98 19.78 -1.38
C LEU A 211 -10.71 20.55 -0.98
N ASN A 212 -9.56 20.15 -1.50
CA ASN A 212 -8.27 20.78 -1.24
C ASN A 212 -8.03 22.07 -2.07
N LYS A 213 -8.86 22.36 -3.06
CA LYS A 213 -8.79 23.62 -3.83
C LYS A 213 -9.27 24.80 -2.98
#